data_de4bc932b04e2e760801be2322ae1d6b
#
_entry.id   de4bc932b04e2e760801be2322ae1d6b
#
_cell.length_a   1.000
_cell.length_b   1.000
_cell.length_c   1.000
_cell.angle_alpha   90.00
_cell.angle_beta   90.00
_cell.angle_gamma   90.00
#
_symmetry.space_group_name_H-M   'P 1'
#
loop_
_entity.id
_entity.type
_entity.pdbx_description
1 polymer ?
#
loop_
_entity_poly.entity_id
_entity_poly.type
_entity_poly.pdbx_seq_one_letter_code
_entity_poly.pdbx_strand_id
1 'polypeptide(L)'
;MAFQLREKGVQSWDEPSRQQEEFSDPDLACPCGGNHLAQDHWAFMQTMPQDPVDMIGDLVQMGLYKREAFQAADKVNAHELRKTLFLKMAGKGDEKRERLVLALAKQAGGLENAFSAAFGPQAGLFFTDAIRSNPFTRREFLRNLAIGSALVTLANCAKAPEEKVRQNAPDGPASVLEGLEKTDLKIGFIPITCATPIIMSEPLGFYAKYGFNAKVVKMPSWGAVRDSAIAGELDAYHMLAPMPIAMTLGLGSASFGIKLASIENINGQAITVSNRHKGKVNGPEDFKGFVIGVPFPYSMHNLLVRYYLATGGIDPDVDVKIRPVPPPDSVAQLIAGDVDAYLMPDPFNQRAVYEGAGFIHKLTKELWEGHPCCAFAASDAWIEENPNTFRALNKAIIEAAGYARHTANRPEIARAISERAFLNQPVEVVEAVLTGKFEDGQGRSFEIPDRIDFDPYPWQSFANWISSQLVRWDLQGDGRAAEVITSNTYNDIGTDVFLTDLARELAEEVGQAPPSEIYRVETLEFDEFDPSNPADYVKEQIKKYGV
;
A
#
# COMPACT_ATOMS: atom_id res chain seq x y z
N MET A 1 21.14 -44.50 -2.10
CA MET A 1 20.66 -44.25 -0.74
C MET A 1 19.30 -43.57 -0.86
N ALA A 2 18.24 -44.33 -0.64
CA ALA A 2 16.87 -43.87 -0.79
C ALA A 2 16.42 -43.21 0.52
N PHE A 3 15.99 -41.96 0.46
CA PHE A 3 15.32 -41.31 1.57
C PHE A 3 13.84 -41.72 1.56
N GLN A 4 13.45 -42.49 2.55
CA GLN A 4 12.07 -42.80 2.85
C GLN A 4 11.40 -41.52 3.43
N LEU A 5 10.50 -40.94 2.69
CA LEU A 5 9.50 -40.00 3.21
C LEU A 5 8.52 -40.81 4.08
N ARG A 6 8.54 -40.58 5.38
CA ARG A 6 7.48 -41.00 6.29
C ARG A 6 6.23 -40.19 5.96
N GLU A 7 5.25 -40.85 5.39
CA GLU A 7 3.86 -40.37 5.36
C GLU A 7 3.38 -40.17 6.81
N LYS A 8 3.23 -38.94 7.22
CA LYS A 8 2.39 -38.60 8.37
C LYS A 8 0.95 -38.69 7.86
N GLY A 9 0.21 -39.68 8.36
CA GLY A 9 -1.19 -39.90 8.01
C GLY A 9 -2.00 -38.63 8.25
N VAL A 10 -2.76 -38.28 7.24
CA VAL A 10 -3.84 -37.31 7.32
C VAL A 10 -4.86 -37.90 8.29
N GLN A 11 -4.93 -37.35 9.49
CA GLN A 11 -6.04 -37.66 10.38
C GLN A 11 -7.33 -37.16 9.72
N SER A 12 -8.30 -38.06 9.59
CA SER A 12 -9.62 -37.73 9.05
C SER A 12 -10.29 -36.68 9.93
N TRP A 13 -10.84 -35.66 9.29
CA TRP A 13 -11.50 -34.51 9.90
C TRP A 13 -12.81 -34.85 10.62
N ASP A 14 -13.14 -36.12 10.80
CA ASP A 14 -14.45 -36.60 11.30
C ASP A 14 -14.49 -36.93 12.79
N GLU A 15 -13.37 -36.90 13.51
CA GLU A 15 -13.39 -37.08 14.97
C GLU A 15 -12.98 -35.79 15.69
N PRO A 16 -13.85 -35.22 16.53
CA PRO A 16 -13.50 -34.11 17.40
C PRO A 16 -12.45 -34.58 18.42
N SER A 17 -11.35 -33.86 18.50
CA SER A 17 -10.35 -34.08 19.54
C SER A 17 -11.01 -33.95 20.92
N ARG A 18 -10.82 -34.94 21.80
CA ARG A 18 -11.54 -35.11 23.06
C ARG A 18 -11.03 -34.17 24.19
N GLN A 19 -10.80 -32.90 23.90
CA GLN A 19 -10.68 -31.88 24.95
C GLN A 19 -11.79 -30.86 24.71
N GLN A 20 -12.95 -31.16 25.25
CA GLN A 20 -14.09 -30.27 25.31
C GLN A 20 -13.82 -29.25 26.43
N GLU A 21 -13.34 -28.06 26.08
CA GLU A 21 -13.57 -26.89 26.90
C GLU A 21 -14.97 -26.36 26.57
N GLU A 22 -15.86 -26.38 27.55
CA GLU A 22 -17.17 -25.75 27.46
C GLU A 22 -16.96 -24.24 27.42
N PHE A 23 -17.17 -23.64 26.27
CA PHE A 23 -17.28 -22.19 26.15
C PHE A 23 -18.55 -21.74 26.85
N SER A 24 -18.41 -21.09 27.99
CA SER A 24 -19.52 -20.55 28.77
C SER A 24 -20.18 -19.31 28.14
N ASP A 25 -19.51 -18.68 27.18
CA ASP A 25 -20.01 -17.51 26.45
C ASP A 25 -20.38 -17.93 25.01
N PRO A 26 -21.65 -17.85 24.60
CA PRO A 26 -22.09 -18.18 23.23
C PRO A 26 -21.38 -17.36 22.16
N ASP A 27 -20.90 -16.16 22.49
CA ASP A 27 -20.18 -15.30 21.57
C ASP A 27 -18.75 -15.81 21.26
N LEU A 28 -18.23 -16.69 22.13
CA LEU A 28 -16.92 -17.33 22.00
C LEU A 28 -17.00 -18.73 21.40
N ALA A 29 -18.20 -19.26 21.23
CA ALA A 29 -18.41 -20.57 20.59
C ALA A 29 -17.98 -20.51 19.12
N CYS A 30 -17.41 -21.61 18.62
CA CYS A 30 -17.06 -21.72 17.21
C CYS A 30 -18.27 -21.41 16.33
N PRO A 31 -18.13 -20.56 15.30
CA PRO A 31 -19.25 -20.19 14.42
C PRO A 31 -19.93 -21.37 13.73
N CYS A 32 -19.25 -22.53 13.60
CA CYS A 32 -19.86 -23.77 13.09
C CYS A 32 -20.84 -24.42 14.06
N GLY A 33 -20.80 -24.02 15.35
CA GLY A 33 -21.64 -24.54 16.44
C GLY A 33 -21.18 -25.88 17.01
N GLY A 34 -19.96 -26.30 16.71
CA GLY A 34 -19.32 -27.46 17.35
C GLY A 34 -18.54 -27.00 18.60
N ASN A 35 -18.39 -27.92 19.56
CA ASN A 35 -17.52 -27.73 20.74
C ASN A 35 -16.07 -28.03 20.36
N HIS A 36 -15.43 -27.14 19.59
CA HIS A 36 -14.02 -27.22 19.22
C HIS A 36 -13.47 -25.83 18.98
N LEU A 37 -12.15 -25.70 18.98
CA LEU A 37 -11.48 -24.42 18.76
C LEU A 37 -11.61 -23.99 17.28
N ALA A 38 -11.60 -22.69 17.05
CA ALA A 38 -11.65 -22.11 15.71
C ALA A 38 -10.53 -22.63 14.79
N GLN A 39 -9.37 -22.97 15.36
CA GLN A 39 -8.23 -23.55 14.65
C GLN A 39 -8.49 -24.95 14.07
N ASP A 40 -9.53 -25.65 14.50
CA ASP A 40 -9.93 -26.95 13.96
C ASP A 40 -10.65 -26.84 12.61
N HIS A 41 -10.91 -25.62 12.18
CA HIS A 41 -11.41 -25.32 10.85
C HIS A 41 -10.25 -25.16 9.85
N TRP A 42 -10.57 -24.98 8.60
CA TRP A 42 -9.67 -24.80 7.46
C TRP A 42 -8.66 -23.64 7.62
N ALA A 43 -7.73 -23.51 6.67
CA ALA A 43 -6.59 -22.58 6.74
C ALA A 43 -6.95 -21.13 7.05
N PHE A 44 -8.11 -20.65 6.61
CA PHE A 44 -8.62 -19.31 6.96
C PHE A 44 -8.77 -19.14 8.47
N MET A 45 -9.33 -20.15 9.17
CA MET A 45 -9.47 -20.13 10.62
C MET A 45 -8.12 -20.31 11.33
N GLN A 46 -7.15 -20.96 10.69
CA GLN A 46 -5.79 -21.12 11.22
C GLN A 46 -4.95 -19.84 11.13
N THR A 47 -5.35 -18.87 10.32
CA THR A 47 -4.72 -17.55 10.26
C THR A 47 -5.23 -16.59 11.32
N MET A 48 -6.32 -16.96 12.01
CA MET A 48 -6.87 -16.20 13.13
C MET A 48 -6.13 -16.52 14.42
N PRO A 49 -6.21 -15.64 15.45
CA PRO A 49 -5.68 -15.93 16.78
C PRO A 49 -6.13 -17.30 17.28
N GLN A 50 -5.25 -17.99 17.98
CA GLN A 50 -5.52 -19.34 18.50
C GLN A 50 -6.59 -19.34 19.61
N ASP A 51 -6.77 -18.18 20.28
CA ASP A 51 -7.80 -17.98 21.27
C ASP A 51 -9.09 -17.42 20.59
N PRO A 52 -10.24 -18.09 20.73
CA PRO A 52 -11.52 -17.58 20.24
C PRO A 52 -11.90 -16.18 20.75
N VAL A 53 -11.42 -15.81 21.95
CA VAL A 53 -11.62 -14.47 22.52
C VAL A 53 -10.86 -13.44 21.69
N ASP A 54 -9.61 -13.73 21.36
CA ASP A 54 -8.76 -12.84 20.55
C ASP A 54 -9.33 -12.71 19.13
N MET A 55 -9.79 -13.79 18.53
CA MET A 55 -10.42 -13.78 17.22
C MET A 55 -11.65 -12.85 17.17
N ILE A 56 -12.53 -12.90 18.17
CA ILE A 56 -13.69 -12.01 18.25
C ILE A 56 -13.24 -10.56 18.54
N GLY A 57 -12.24 -10.39 19.40
CA GLY A 57 -11.62 -9.10 19.68
C GLY A 57 -11.07 -8.44 18.43
N ASP A 58 -10.33 -9.18 17.63
CA ASP A 58 -9.76 -8.70 16.38
C ASP A 58 -10.84 -8.36 15.34
N LEU A 59 -11.87 -9.20 15.20
CA LEU A 59 -13.01 -8.92 14.31
C LEU A 59 -13.77 -7.67 14.72
N VAL A 60 -13.87 -7.39 16.03
CA VAL A 60 -14.47 -6.14 16.55
C VAL A 60 -13.55 -4.96 16.30
N GLN A 61 -12.23 -5.09 16.53
CA GLN A 61 -11.26 -4.04 16.27
C GLN A 61 -11.16 -3.69 14.79
N MET A 62 -11.23 -4.68 13.90
CA MET A 62 -11.26 -4.46 12.45
C MET A 62 -12.57 -3.85 11.95
N GLY A 63 -13.56 -3.64 12.84
CA GLY A 63 -14.88 -3.13 12.48
C GLY A 63 -15.73 -4.10 11.65
N LEU A 64 -15.28 -5.36 11.51
CA LEU A 64 -15.97 -6.42 10.77
C LEU A 64 -17.08 -7.06 11.59
N TYR A 65 -17.08 -6.82 12.89
CA TYR A 65 -18.00 -7.38 13.85
C TYR A 65 -18.46 -6.34 14.86
N LYS A 66 -19.76 -6.17 15.07
CA LYS A 66 -20.31 -5.32 16.12
C LYS A 66 -20.93 -6.18 17.21
N ARG A 67 -20.30 -6.22 18.38
CA ARG A 67 -20.79 -6.99 19.53
C ARG A 67 -22.23 -6.60 19.93
N GLU A 68 -22.59 -5.33 19.82
CA GLU A 68 -23.94 -4.82 20.10
C GLU A 68 -25.01 -5.38 19.16
N ALA A 69 -24.64 -5.71 17.93
CA ALA A 69 -25.58 -6.32 16.96
C ALA A 69 -26.07 -7.69 17.40
N PHE A 70 -25.35 -8.35 18.34
CA PHE A 70 -25.72 -9.64 18.92
C PHE A 70 -26.55 -9.52 20.19
N GLN A 71 -26.51 -8.37 20.85
CA GLN A 71 -27.25 -8.12 22.08
C GLN A 71 -28.66 -7.57 21.85
N ALA A 72 -28.87 -6.90 20.71
CA ALA A 72 -30.09 -6.14 20.41
C ALA A 72 -31.09 -6.88 19.49
N ALA A 73 -30.63 -7.85 18.71
CA ALA A 73 -31.53 -8.64 17.87
C ALA A 73 -32.07 -9.81 18.69
N ASP A 74 -33.37 -10.09 18.56
CA ASP A 74 -33.94 -11.34 19.04
C ASP A 74 -32.98 -12.49 18.80
N LYS A 75 -32.55 -13.12 19.87
CA LYS A 75 -31.36 -13.93 20.16
C LYS A 75 -30.91 -15.00 19.14
N VAL A 76 -31.54 -15.09 17.99
CA VAL A 76 -31.39 -16.19 17.02
C VAL A 76 -30.53 -15.79 15.80
N ASN A 77 -30.37 -14.50 15.46
CA ASN A 77 -30.25 -14.15 14.06
C ASN A 77 -28.80 -13.98 13.53
N ALA A 78 -27.93 -13.27 14.22
CA ALA A 78 -26.58 -13.05 13.73
C ALA A 78 -25.66 -14.26 13.95
N HIS A 79 -25.82 -14.96 15.07
CA HIS A 79 -25.09 -16.19 15.36
C HIS A 79 -25.43 -17.31 14.36
N GLU A 80 -26.71 -17.54 14.07
CA GLU A 80 -27.13 -18.56 13.10
C GLU A 80 -26.70 -18.18 11.67
N LEU A 81 -26.69 -16.91 11.32
CA LEU A 81 -26.19 -16.46 10.04
C LEU A 81 -24.69 -16.77 9.88
N ARG A 82 -23.87 -16.43 10.88
CA ARG A 82 -22.43 -16.74 10.87
C ARG A 82 -22.18 -18.23 10.81
N LYS A 83 -22.82 -18.98 11.68
CA LYS A 83 -22.73 -20.44 11.75
C LYS A 83 -23.07 -21.10 10.42
N THR A 84 -24.12 -20.65 9.76
CA THR A 84 -24.53 -21.16 8.45
C THR A 84 -23.52 -20.82 7.38
N LEU A 85 -22.97 -19.62 7.39
CA LEU A 85 -21.93 -19.19 6.47
C LEU A 85 -20.65 -19.99 6.62
N PHE A 86 -20.16 -20.16 7.84
CA PHE A 86 -18.95 -20.94 8.10
C PHE A 86 -19.14 -22.41 7.73
N LEU A 87 -20.28 -23.01 8.04
CA LEU A 87 -20.58 -24.36 7.60
C LEU A 87 -20.61 -24.48 6.07
N LYS A 88 -21.18 -23.50 5.40
CA LYS A 88 -21.24 -23.49 3.94
C LYS A 88 -19.87 -23.30 3.31
N MET A 89 -19.05 -22.40 3.86
CA MET A 89 -17.67 -22.19 3.45
C MET A 89 -16.81 -23.44 3.67
N ALA A 90 -17.07 -24.21 4.73
CA ALA A 90 -16.40 -25.48 5.02
C ALA A 90 -16.96 -26.67 4.21
N GLY A 91 -17.89 -26.45 3.27
CA GLY A 91 -18.51 -27.53 2.48
C GLY A 91 -19.52 -28.40 3.27
N LYS A 92 -19.91 -27.94 4.46
CA LYS A 92 -20.86 -28.64 5.37
C LYS A 92 -22.22 -27.92 5.43
N GLY A 93 -22.79 -27.55 4.27
CA GLY A 93 -24.07 -26.85 4.17
C GLY A 93 -25.24 -27.72 4.71
N ASP A 94 -26.13 -27.08 5.48
CA ASP A 94 -27.38 -27.68 6.00
C ASP A 94 -28.58 -26.91 5.44
N GLU A 95 -29.38 -27.56 4.60
CA GLU A 95 -30.56 -26.94 3.97
C GLU A 95 -31.55 -26.35 4.98
N LYS A 96 -31.67 -26.93 6.15
CA LYS A 96 -32.58 -26.43 7.19
C LYS A 96 -32.12 -25.10 7.73
N ARG A 97 -30.80 -24.95 7.95
CA ARG A 97 -30.17 -23.69 8.37
C ARG A 97 -30.19 -22.65 7.27
N GLU A 98 -29.98 -23.05 6.02
CA GLU A 98 -30.07 -22.12 4.88
C GLU A 98 -31.48 -21.52 4.77
N ARG A 99 -32.52 -22.31 4.95
CA ARG A 99 -33.90 -21.81 4.97
C ARG A 99 -34.17 -20.89 6.15
N LEU A 100 -33.59 -21.17 7.32
CA LEU A 100 -33.68 -20.30 8.49
C LEU A 100 -33.02 -18.95 8.22
N VAL A 101 -31.79 -18.96 7.70
CA VAL A 101 -31.04 -17.72 7.33
C VAL A 101 -31.78 -16.89 6.30
N LEU A 102 -32.40 -17.54 5.29
CA LEU A 102 -33.20 -16.83 4.30
C LEU A 102 -34.48 -16.21 4.91
N ALA A 103 -35.11 -16.92 5.87
CA ALA A 103 -36.26 -16.37 6.60
C ALA A 103 -35.87 -15.16 7.45
N LEU A 104 -34.72 -15.22 8.12
CA LEU A 104 -34.17 -14.14 8.93
C LEU A 104 -33.74 -12.95 8.07
N ALA A 105 -33.11 -13.20 6.92
CA ALA A 105 -32.77 -12.17 5.97
C ALA A 105 -34.01 -11.45 5.43
N LYS A 106 -35.09 -12.15 5.22
CA LYS A 106 -36.36 -11.56 4.82
C LYS A 106 -36.96 -10.65 5.92
N GLN A 107 -36.84 -11.06 7.20
CA GLN A 107 -37.25 -10.21 8.33
C GLN A 107 -36.39 -8.97 8.50
N ALA A 108 -35.11 -9.05 8.19
CA ALA A 108 -34.18 -7.92 8.22
C ALA A 108 -34.32 -6.98 7.00
N GLY A 109 -35.22 -7.26 6.07
CA GLY A 109 -35.38 -6.46 4.84
C GLY A 109 -34.41 -6.80 3.73
N GLY A 110 -33.80 -7.99 3.78
CA GLY A 110 -32.90 -8.54 2.78
C GLY A 110 -31.60 -9.10 3.35
N LEU A 111 -30.90 -9.90 2.56
CA LEU A 111 -29.62 -10.51 2.95
C LEU A 111 -28.55 -9.46 3.25
N GLU A 112 -28.52 -8.36 2.50
CA GLU A 112 -27.58 -7.27 2.67
C GLU A 112 -27.72 -6.59 4.06
N ASN A 113 -28.96 -6.33 4.46
CA ASN A 113 -29.24 -5.76 5.79
C ASN A 113 -28.91 -6.76 6.91
N ALA A 114 -29.19 -8.05 6.71
CA ALA A 114 -28.84 -9.09 7.68
C ALA A 114 -27.31 -9.23 7.82
N PHE A 115 -26.57 -9.14 6.70
CA PHE A 115 -25.12 -9.15 6.70
C PHE A 115 -24.52 -7.90 7.35
N SER A 116 -25.00 -6.73 7.00
CA SER A 116 -24.57 -5.47 7.62
C SER A 116 -24.85 -5.45 9.13
N ALA A 117 -25.97 -6.02 9.55
CA ALA A 117 -26.29 -6.17 10.97
C ALA A 117 -25.37 -7.16 11.68
N ALA A 118 -24.99 -8.27 11.01
CA ALA A 118 -24.17 -9.32 11.60
C ALA A 118 -22.67 -9.01 11.62
N PHE A 119 -22.15 -8.34 10.58
CA PHE A 119 -20.72 -8.13 10.38
C PHE A 119 -20.33 -6.64 10.27
N GLY A 120 -21.29 -5.73 10.41
CA GLY A 120 -21.10 -4.30 10.22
C GLY A 120 -20.90 -3.92 8.75
N PRO A 121 -20.59 -2.63 8.48
CA PRO A 121 -20.47 -2.10 7.11
C PRO A 121 -19.31 -2.71 6.30
N GLN A 122 -18.39 -3.44 6.92
CA GLN A 122 -17.22 -4.05 6.29
C GLN A 122 -17.38 -5.56 6.03
N ALA A 123 -18.60 -6.09 6.08
CA ALA A 123 -18.88 -7.50 5.82
C ALA A 123 -18.26 -8.05 4.52
N GLY A 124 -18.19 -7.22 3.48
CA GLY A 124 -17.57 -7.59 2.20
C GLY A 124 -16.06 -7.83 2.27
N LEU A 125 -15.32 -7.13 3.16
CA LEU A 125 -13.88 -7.35 3.36
C LEU A 125 -13.62 -8.71 3.98
N PHE A 126 -14.36 -9.05 5.01
CA PHE A 126 -14.31 -10.36 5.65
C PHE A 126 -14.43 -11.51 4.64
N PHE A 127 -15.40 -11.42 3.73
CA PHE A 127 -15.58 -12.44 2.70
C PHE A 127 -14.48 -12.47 1.65
N THR A 128 -13.93 -11.31 1.30
CA THR A 128 -12.82 -11.24 0.34
C THR A 128 -11.57 -11.90 0.93
N ASP A 129 -11.27 -11.65 2.19
CA ASP A 129 -10.11 -12.22 2.88
C ASP A 129 -10.31 -13.71 3.14
N ALA A 130 -11.53 -14.13 3.50
CA ALA A 130 -11.89 -15.54 3.62
C ALA A 130 -11.71 -16.32 2.30
N ILE A 131 -12.04 -15.70 1.15
CA ILE A 131 -11.85 -16.29 -0.18
C ILE A 131 -10.36 -16.42 -0.52
N ARG A 132 -9.54 -15.41 -0.18
CA ARG A 132 -8.11 -15.40 -0.45
C ARG A 132 -7.33 -16.41 0.39
N SER A 133 -7.74 -16.59 1.63
CA SER A 133 -7.07 -17.45 2.61
C SER A 133 -7.44 -18.93 2.50
N ASN A 134 -8.44 -19.27 1.68
CA ASN A 134 -8.98 -20.63 1.60
C ASN A 134 -8.09 -21.53 0.72
N PRO A 135 -7.62 -22.69 1.21
CA PRO A 135 -6.81 -23.65 0.45
C PRO A 135 -7.58 -24.38 -0.66
N PHE A 136 -8.91 -24.31 -0.66
CA PHE A 136 -9.71 -24.84 -1.76
C PHE A 136 -9.56 -23.98 -3.00
N THR A 137 -9.53 -24.60 -4.18
CA THR A 137 -9.48 -23.83 -5.41
C THR A 137 -10.65 -22.86 -5.44
N ARG A 138 -10.41 -21.63 -5.93
CA ARG A 138 -11.44 -20.58 -6.11
C ARG A 138 -12.71 -21.14 -6.76
N ARG A 139 -12.57 -22.15 -7.62
CA ARG A 139 -13.68 -22.82 -8.31
C ARG A 139 -14.51 -23.71 -7.38
N GLU A 140 -13.88 -24.42 -6.46
CA GLU A 140 -14.58 -25.29 -5.48
C GLU A 140 -15.26 -24.45 -4.41
N PHE A 141 -14.60 -23.39 -3.95
CA PHE A 141 -15.18 -22.42 -3.04
C PHE A 141 -16.41 -21.73 -3.66
N LEU A 142 -16.30 -21.24 -4.91
CA LEU A 142 -17.40 -20.62 -5.64
C LEU A 142 -18.49 -21.64 -5.98
N ARG A 143 -18.16 -22.91 -6.25
CA ARG A 143 -19.15 -23.96 -6.46
C ARG A 143 -19.92 -24.25 -5.18
N ASN A 144 -19.27 -24.29 -4.04
CA ASN A 144 -19.91 -24.51 -2.74
C ASN A 144 -20.76 -23.31 -2.29
N LEU A 145 -20.39 -22.10 -2.74
CA LEU A 145 -21.19 -20.87 -2.60
C LEU A 145 -22.31 -20.73 -3.64
N ALA A 146 -22.14 -21.25 -4.87
CA ALA A 146 -23.03 -21.01 -6.02
C ALA A 146 -24.43 -21.68 -5.89
N ILE A 147 -24.62 -22.61 -4.94
CA ILE A 147 -25.95 -23.08 -4.55
C ILE A 147 -26.70 -21.99 -3.76
N GLY A 148 -26.02 -20.89 -3.41
CA GLY A 148 -26.60 -19.66 -2.86
C GLY A 148 -26.18 -18.45 -3.69
N SER A 149 -26.54 -18.41 -4.98
CA SER A 149 -26.24 -17.34 -5.94
C SER A 149 -26.57 -15.90 -5.46
N ALA A 150 -27.35 -15.76 -4.40
CA ALA A 150 -27.63 -14.47 -3.75
C ALA A 150 -26.42 -13.87 -3.00
N LEU A 151 -25.44 -14.68 -2.54
CA LEU A 151 -24.32 -14.19 -1.75
C LEU A 151 -23.16 -13.66 -2.59
N VAL A 152 -22.96 -14.20 -3.79
CA VAL A 152 -21.92 -13.73 -4.73
C VAL A 152 -22.36 -12.43 -5.44
N THR A 153 -23.66 -12.25 -5.65
CA THR A 153 -24.22 -11.00 -6.16
C THR A 153 -24.13 -9.85 -5.16
N LEU A 154 -24.12 -10.12 -3.86
CA LEU A 154 -23.97 -9.09 -2.83
C LEU A 154 -22.54 -8.47 -2.78
N ALA A 155 -21.53 -9.22 -3.16
CA ALA A 155 -20.17 -8.68 -3.29
C ALA A 155 -19.98 -7.79 -4.56
N ASN A 156 -20.90 -7.94 -5.54
CA ASN A 156 -20.87 -7.17 -6.80
C ASN A 156 -22.00 -6.13 -6.92
N CYS A 157 -22.96 -6.08 -6.00
CA CYS A 157 -24.13 -5.18 -6.06
C CYS A 157 -24.08 -4.03 -5.07
N ALA A 158 -22.91 -3.64 -4.56
CA ALA A 158 -22.72 -2.27 -4.15
C ALA A 158 -22.53 -1.44 -5.43
N LYS A 159 -23.59 -1.25 -6.22
CA LYS A 159 -23.67 -0.11 -7.10
C LYS A 159 -23.63 1.12 -6.21
N ALA A 160 -22.47 1.79 -6.21
CA ALA A 160 -22.43 3.17 -5.77
C ALA A 160 -23.54 3.94 -6.51
N PRO A 161 -24.17 4.92 -5.88
CA PRO A 161 -25.14 5.77 -6.56
C PRO A 161 -24.38 6.53 -7.65
N GLU A 162 -24.58 6.11 -8.89
CA GLU A 162 -23.92 6.63 -10.11
C GLU A 162 -24.29 8.08 -10.46
N GLU A 163 -25.00 8.79 -9.60
CA GLU A 163 -25.67 10.00 -10.09
C GLU A 163 -25.23 11.33 -9.45
N LYS A 164 -24.20 11.40 -8.59
CA LYS A 164 -23.81 12.66 -7.97
C LYS A 164 -22.34 13.09 -8.05
N VAL A 165 -21.43 12.28 -8.62
CA VAL A 165 -20.00 12.64 -8.70
C VAL A 165 -19.62 13.27 -10.05
N ARG A 166 -20.51 13.26 -11.04
CA ARG A 166 -20.23 13.82 -12.38
C ARG A 166 -20.32 15.35 -12.51
N GLN A 167 -20.49 16.12 -11.44
CA GLN A 167 -20.72 17.56 -11.57
C GLN A 167 -19.47 18.45 -11.41
N ASN A 168 -18.29 17.92 -11.12
CA ASN A 168 -17.07 18.72 -10.95
C ASN A 168 -15.88 18.25 -11.79
N ALA A 169 -16.09 17.52 -12.87
CA ALA A 169 -15.03 17.34 -13.85
C ALA A 169 -14.69 18.70 -14.48
N PRO A 170 -13.41 19.06 -14.63
CA PRO A 170 -13.06 20.29 -15.31
C PRO A 170 -13.66 20.31 -16.71
N ASP A 171 -14.52 21.30 -16.98
CA ASP A 171 -15.14 21.53 -18.29
C ASP A 171 -14.06 21.88 -19.31
N GLY A 172 -13.56 20.87 -20.01
CA GLY A 172 -12.79 21.01 -21.22
C GLY A 172 -13.34 20.04 -22.26
N PRO A 173 -13.44 20.42 -23.55
CA PRO A 173 -13.88 19.50 -24.56
C PRO A 173 -12.94 18.29 -24.58
N ALA A 174 -13.49 17.08 -24.47
CA ALA A 174 -12.77 15.85 -24.71
C ALA A 174 -12.22 15.89 -26.13
N SER A 175 -11.02 16.40 -26.30
CA SER A 175 -10.25 16.16 -27.52
C SER A 175 -9.88 14.68 -27.45
N VAL A 176 -10.65 13.83 -28.14
CA VAL A 176 -10.18 12.49 -28.48
C VAL A 176 -8.84 12.71 -29.20
N LEU A 177 -7.74 12.40 -28.49
CA LEU A 177 -6.42 12.47 -29.09
C LEU A 177 -6.41 11.38 -30.16
N GLU A 178 -6.50 11.78 -31.44
CA GLU A 178 -6.32 10.87 -32.57
C GLU A 178 -4.94 10.23 -32.44
N GLY A 179 -4.90 8.89 -32.51
CA GLY A 179 -3.64 8.15 -32.57
C GLY A 179 -3.18 7.47 -31.26
N LEU A 180 -4.06 7.30 -30.25
CA LEU A 180 -3.74 6.43 -29.13
C LEU A 180 -3.66 4.97 -29.57
N GLU A 181 -2.59 4.26 -29.22
CA GLU A 181 -2.40 2.85 -29.54
C GLU A 181 -3.27 1.96 -28.65
N LYS A 182 -3.50 2.40 -27.40
CA LYS A 182 -4.27 1.67 -26.40
C LYS A 182 -5.08 2.62 -25.52
N THR A 183 -6.37 2.30 -25.31
CA THR A 183 -7.28 3.11 -24.48
C THR A 183 -7.74 2.40 -23.21
N ASP A 184 -7.83 1.07 -23.24
CA ASP A 184 -8.16 0.26 -22.04
C ASP A 184 -6.88 -0.08 -21.29
N LEU A 185 -6.65 0.57 -20.16
CA LEU A 185 -5.40 0.49 -19.41
C LEU A 185 -5.59 -0.15 -18.03
N LYS A 186 -4.58 -0.92 -17.59
CA LYS A 186 -4.45 -1.44 -16.24
C LYS A 186 -3.25 -0.78 -15.58
N ILE A 187 -3.48 0.01 -14.55
CA ILE A 187 -2.44 0.77 -13.84
C ILE A 187 -2.31 0.22 -12.42
N GLY A 188 -1.17 -0.38 -12.11
CA GLY A 188 -0.92 -0.95 -10.78
C GLY A 188 -0.58 0.12 -9.75
N PHE A 189 -1.18 0.08 -8.55
CA PHE A 189 -0.85 1.00 -7.46
C PHE A 189 -0.81 0.31 -6.10
N ILE A 190 0.00 0.85 -5.19
CA ILE A 190 0.00 0.51 -3.76
C ILE A 190 -0.93 1.50 -3.03
N PRO A 191 -1.79 1.04 -2.09
CA PRO A 191 -2.79 1.89 -1.42
C PRO A 191 -2.15 2.82 -0.38
N ILE A 192 -1.48 3.85 -0.86
CA ILE A 192 -0.80 4.91 -0.08
C ILE A 192 -1.10 6.28 -0.68
N THR A 193 -0.96 7.34 0.12
CA THR A 193 -1.23 8.72 -0.34
C THR A 193 -0.24 9.19 -1.40
N CYS A 194 0.93 8.56 -1.51
CA CYS A 194 1.90 8.87 -2.56
C CYS A 194 1.34 8.60 -3.96
N ALA A 195 0.43 7.63 -4.12
CA ALA A 195 -0.21 7.33 -5.39
C ALA A 195 -1.44 8.20 -5.69
N THR A 196 -1.61 9.32 -5.00
CA THR A 196 -2.78 10.21 -5.17
C THR A 196 -3.03 10.59 -6.62
N PRO A 197 -2.06 11.05 -7.44
CA PRO A 197 -2.32 11.40 -8.84
C PRO A 197 -2.84 10.21 -9.67
N ILE A 198 -2.28 9.02 -9.48
CA ILE A 198 -2.76 7.78 -10.13
C ILE A 198 -4.19 7.46 -9.71
N ILE A 199 -4.44 7.43 -8.41
CA ILE A 199 -5.72 6.95 -7.86
C ILE A 199 -6.85 7.92 -8.18
N MET A 200 -6.65 9.21 -7.92
CA MET A 200 -7.68 10.23 -8.10
C MET A 200 -8.04 10.45 -9.58
N SER A 201 -7.15 10.10 -10.49
CA SER A 201 -7.38 10.26 -11.93
C SER A 201 -8.54 9.40 -12.44
N GLU A 202 -8.87 8.28 -11.78
CA GLU A 202 -10.04 7.48 -12.11
C GLU A 202 -11.35 8.19 -11.64
N PRO A 203 -11.60 8.44 -10.33
CA PRO A 203 -12.86 9.03 -9.87
C PRO A 203 -13.04 10.50 -10.24
N LEU A 204 -11.97 11.28 -10.42
CA LEU A 204 -12.05 12.69 -10.79
C LEU A 204 -11.96 12.95 -12.30
N GLY A 205 -11.85 11.89 -13.11
CA GLY A 205 -12.02 11.94 -14.56
C GLY A 205 -10.80 12.39 -15.36
N PHE A 206 -9.60 12.49 -14.77
CA PHE A 206 -8.39 12.87 -15.52
C PHE A 206 -8.06 11.84 -16.63
N TYR A 207 -8.17 10.55 -16.36
CA TYR A 207 -7.98 9.52 -17.40
C TYR A 207 -9.01 9.66 -18.53
N ALA A 208 -10.28 9.85 -18.18
CA ALA A 208 -11.35 10.01 -19.16
C ALA A 208 -11.17 11.25 -20.06
N LYS A 209 -10.64 12.35 -19.50
CA LYS A 209 -10.29 13.58 -20.24
C LYS A 209 -9.30 13.30 -21.37
N TYR A 210 -8.37 12.37 -21.18
CA TYR A 210 -7.37 11.97 -22.16
C TYR A 210 -7.79 10.73 -23.00
N GLY A 211 -9.07 10.35 -22.94
CA GLY A 211 -9.63 9.27 -23.78
C GLY A 211 -9.39 7.86 -23.25
N PHE A 212 -8.96 7.72 -21.98
CA PHE A 212 -8.67 6.42 -21.40
C PHE A 212 -9.85 5.85 -20.60
N ASN A 213 -10.11 4.56 -20.81
CA ASN A 213 -10.83 3.68 -19.91
C ASN A 213 -9.80 2.99 -18.99
N ALA A 214 -9.18 3.75 -18.11
CA ALA A 214 -8.14 3.24 -17.24
C ALA A 214 -8.75 2.63 -15.97
N LYS A 215 -8.24 1.46 -15.58
CA LYS A 215 -8.56 0.78 -14.35
C LYS A 215 -7.35 0.76 -13.44
N VAL A 216 -7.46 1.40 -12.28
CA VAL A 216 -6.43 1.29 -11.25
C VAL A 216 -6.56 -0.04 -10.52
N VAL A 217 -5.45 -0.77 -10.40
CA VAL A 217 -5.37 -2.13 -9.85
C VAL A 217 -4.58 -2.09 -8.54
N LYS A 218 -5.26 -2.35 -7.44
CA LYS A 218 -4.63 -2.37 -6.12
C LYS A 218 -3.67 -3.56 -6.00
N MET A 219 -2.42 -3.30 -5.67
CA MET A 219 -1.36 -4.28 -5.53
C MET A 219 -1.00 -4.46 -4.04
N PRO A 220 -0.67 -5.68 -3.60
CA PRO A 220 -0.37 -5.95 -2.20
C PRO A 220 1.02 -5.48 -1.76
N SER A 221 1.98 -5.39 -2.68
CA SER A 221 3.36 -4.99 -2.38
C SER A 221 4.10 -4.54 -3.65
N TRP A 222 5.22 -3.83 -3.50
CA TRP A 222 6.08 -3.47 -4.64
C TRP A 222 6.76 -4.67 -5.29
N GLY A 223 7.00 -5.75 -4.56
CA GLY A 223 7.40 -7.02 -5.17
C GLY A 223 6.37 -7.53 -6.17
N ALA A 224 5.09 -7.48 -5.80
CA ALA A 224 4.00 -7.86 -6.71
C ALA A 224 3.87 -6.89 -7.91
N VAL A 225 4.08 -5.59 -7.72
CA VAL A 225 4.12 -4.62 -8.84
C VAL A 225 5.25 -4.96 -9.80
N ARG A 226 6.47 -5.18 -9.29
CA ARG A 226 7.64 -5.59 -10.10
C ARG A 226 7.35 -6.86 -10.90
N ASP A 227 6.84 -7.89 -10.25
CA ASP A 227 6.61 -9.18 -10.87
C ASP A 227 5.51 -9.09 -11.94
N SER A 228 4.42 -8.34 -11.68
CA SER A 228 3.37 -8.08 -12.67
C SER A 228 3.83 -7.18 -13.83
N ALA A 229 4.76 -6.24 -13.58
CA ALA A 229 5.38 -5.44 -14.63
C ALA A 229 6.21 -6.32 -15.58
N ILE A 230 7.06 -7.18 -15.01
CA ILE A 230 7.88 -8.13 -15.78
C ILE A 230 7.01 -9.12 -16.55
N ALA A 231 5.87 -9.54 -15.99
CA ALA A 231 4.93 -10.45 -16.63
C ALA A 231 4.04 -9.78 -17.69
N GLY A 232 4.10 -8.44 -17.86
CA GLY A 232 3.26 -7.70 -18.79
C GLY A 232 1.77 -7.68 -18.43
N GLU A 233 1.44 -7.84 -17.16
CA GLU A 233 0.05 -7.87 -16.67
C GLU A 233 -0.54 -6.47 -16.46
N LEU A 234 0.33 -5.47 -16.33
CA LEU A 234 0.02 -4.06 -16.13
C LEU A 234 0.63 -3.21 -17.26
N ASP A 235 -0.04 -2.14 -17.61
CA ASP A 235 0.41 -1.19 -18.65
C ASP A 235 1.34 -0.11 -18.07
N ALA A 236 1.02 0.36 -16.89
CA ALA A 236 1.83 1.34 -16.17
C ALA A 236 1.77 1.07 -14.65
N TYR A 237 2.69 1.64 -13.90
CA TYR A 237 2.90 1.26 -12.51
C TYR A 237 3.22 2.43 -11.61
N HIS A 238 2.68 2.38 -10.39
CA HIS A 238 3.19 3.10 -9.26
C HIS A 238 4.44 2.39 -8.73
N MET A 239 5.58 3.05 -8.79
CA MET A 239 6.86 2.54 -8.28
C MET A 239 7.48 3.51 -7.27
N LEU A 240 8.30 2.98 -6.37
CA LEU A 240 9.19 3.80 -5.55
C LEU A 240 10.29 4.38 -6.45
N ALA A 241 10.65 5.64 -6.28
CA ALA A 241 11.58 6.34 -7.18
C ALA A 241 12.91 5.61 -7.46
N PRO A 242 13.52 4.84 -6.51
CA PRO A 242 14.69 4.03 -6.79
C PRO A 242 14.45 2.77 -7.62
N MET A 243 13.19 2.26 -7.69
CA MET A 243 12.91 0.96 -8.36
C MET A 243 13.19 1.00 -9.86
N PRO A 244 12.79 2.02 -10.64
CA PRO A 244 13.12 2.09 -12.06
C PRO A 244 14.60 1.96 -12.35
N ILE A 245 15.45 2.67 -11.60
CA ILE A 245 16.92 2.57 -11.73
C ILE A 245 17.40 1.15 -11.37
N ALA A 246 16.98 0.64 -10.22
CA ALA A 246 17.40 -0.67 -9.74
C ALA A 246 16.99 -1.80 -10.71
N MET A 247 15.77 -1.78 -11.24
CA MET A 247 15.28 -2.77 -12.19
C MET A 247 16.00 -2.68 -13.53
N THR A 248 16.20 -1.48 -14.07
CA THR A 248 16.94 -1.27 -15.33
C THR A 248 18.37 -1.79 -15.22
N LEU A 249 19.04 -1.56 -14.10
CA LEU A 249 20.42 -2.00 -13.85
C LEU A 249 20.52 -3.48 -13.39
N GLY A 250 19.40 -4.14 -13.14
CA GLY A 250 19.37 -5.52 -12.65
C GLY A 250 19.88 -5.65 -11.21
N LEU A 251 19.62 -4.65 -10.35
CA LEU A 251 19.93 -4.68 -8.94
C LEU A 251 18.79 -5.40 -8.17
N GLY A 252 19.08 -6.53 -7.55
CA GLY A 252 18.09 -7.33 -6.81
C GLY A 252 17.04 -8.04 -7.66
N SER A 253 17.18 -8.04 -8.98
CA SER A 253 16.35 -8.78 -9.94
C SER A 253 17.11 -8.98 -11.26
N ALA A 254 16.52 -9.69 -12.23
CA ALA A 254 17.00 -9.60 -13.61
C ALA A 254 16.80 -8.16 -14.13
N SER A 255 17.68 -7.72 -15.04
CA SER A 255 17.55 -6.41 -15.69
C SER A 255 16.24 -6.35 -16.49
N PHE A 256 15.48 -5.27 -16.26
CA PHE A 256 14.22 -5.00 -16.93
C PHE A 256 14.07 -3.49 -17.10
N GLY A 257 14.11 -3.02 -18.35
CA GLY A 257 14.09 -1.59 -18.67
C GLY A 257 12.79 -0.93 -18.24
N ILE A 258 12.89 0.08 -17.40
CA ILE A 258 11.78 0.89 -16.88
C ILE A 258 12.14 2.36 -17.04
N LYS A 259 11.18 3.16 -17.48
CA LYS A 259 11.31 4.61 -17.60
C LYS A 259 10.17 5.32 -16.87
N LEU A 260 10.44 6.56 -16.50
CA LEU A 260 9.45 7.45 -15.88
C LEU A 260 9.54 8.86 -16.48
N ALA A 261 8.40 9.49 -16.66
CA ALA A 261 8.29 10.90 -17.04
C ALA A 261 7.56 11.73 -15.98
N SER A 262 7.14 11.12 -14.86
CA SER A 262 6.46 11.81 -13.78
C SER A 262 6.86 11.24 -12.41
N ILE A 263 7.20 12.13 -11.48
CA ILE A 263 7.22 11.83 -10.05
C ILE A 263 5.79 11.92 -9.52
N GLU A 264 5.35 10.96 -8.71
CA GLU A 264 4.00 10.95 -8.16
C GLU A 264 3.84 11.92 -7.01
N ASN A 265 4.85 11.96 -6.14
CA ASN A 265 4.89 12.86 -5.00
C ASN A 265 6.31 13.14 -4.54
N ILE A 266 6.46 14.27 -3.88
CA ILE A 266 7.61 14.62 -3.06
C ILE A 266 7.23 14.62 -1.58
N ASN A 267 8.18 14.37 -0.67
CA ASN A 267 7.90 14.19 0.77
C ASN A 267 6.92 13.03 1.04
N GLY A 268 6.05 13.13 2.05
CA GLY A 268 4.94 12.18 2.29
C GLY A 268 5.33 10.89 2.99
N GLN A 269 6.42 10.91 3.75
CA GLN A 269 6.93 9.80 4.54
C GLN A 269 7.31 10.30 5.94
N ALA A 270 7.39 9.38 6.90
CA ALA A 270 7.88 9.70 8.24
C ALA A 270 8.56 8.48 8.89
N ILE A 271 9.45 8.77 9.84
CA ILE A 271 9.91 7.81 10.83
C ILE A 271 8.86 7.79 11.94
N THR A 272 8.18 6.67 12.09
CA THR A 272 7.20 6.44 13.16
C THR A 272 7.75 5.41 14.12
N VAL A 273 7.69 5.72 15.42
CA VAL A 273 8.25 4.91 16.50
C VAL A 273 7.12 4.39 17.38
N SER A 274 7.23 3.13 17.81
CA SER A 274 6.26 2.50 18.71
C SER A 274 6.14 3.27 20.03
N ASN A 275 4.93 3.40 20.56
CA ASN A 275 4.65 4.06 21.84
C ASN A 275 5.39 3.44 23.03
N ARG A 276 5.89 2.18 22.93
CA ARG A 276 6.76 1.55 23.96
C ARG A 276 8.10 2.28 24.15
N HIS A 277 8.50 3.06 23.15
CA HIS A 277 9.72 3.88 23.16
C HIS A 277 9.46 5.38 23.38
N LYS A 278 8.21 5.77 23.68
CA LYS A 278 7.84 7.17 23.91
C LYS A 278 8.68 7.79 25.04
N GLY A 279 9.28 8.95 24.77
CA GLY A 279 10.18 9.65 25.69
C GLY A 279 11.59 9.08 25.79
N LYS A 280 11.94 8.08 24.95
CA LYS A 280 13.28 7.46 24.93
C LYS A 280 14.03 7.69 23.63
N VAL A 281 13.37 8.15 22.58
CA VAL A 281 13.95 8.39 21.27
C VAL A 281 13.94 9.87 20.99
N ASN A 282 15.13 10.47 20.89
CA ASN A 282 15.36 11.88 20.63
C ASN A 282 16.17 12.10 19.33
N GLY A 283 17.11 11.22 19.04
CA GLY A 283 17.99 11.30 17.89
C GLY A 283 18.23 9.93 17.24
N PRO A 284 18.99 9.90 16.13
CA PRO A 284 19.28 8.65 15.43
C PRO A 284 20.08 7.65 16.28
N GLU A 285 20.90 8.10 17.22
CA GLU A 285 21.69 7.28 18.13
C GLU A 285 20.84 6.37 19.03
N ASP A 286 19.60 6.78 19.31
CA ASP A 286 18.66 6.03 20.16
C ASP A 286 18.04 4.81 19.44
N PHE A 287 18.27 4.66 18.13
CA PHE A 287 17.75 3.53 17.35
C PHE A 287 18.59 2.26 17.46
N LYS A 288 19.72 2.30 18.13
CA LYS A 288 20.59 1.11 18.28
C LYS A 288 19.84 -0.10 18.85
N GLY A 289 19.92 -1.21 18.14
CA GLY A 289 19.23 -2.46 18.50
C GLY A 289 17.77 -2.55 18.00
N PHE A 290 17.23 -1.52 17.33
CA PHE A 290 15.86 -1.55 16.84
C PHE A 290 15.70 -2.46 15.63
N VAL A 291 14.49 -3.04 15.53
CA VAL A 291 13.97 -3.62 14.29
C VAL A 291 13.18 -2.52 13.56
N ILE A 292 13.63 -2.14 12.37
CA ILE A 292 13.06 -1.03 11.60
C ILE A 292 12.40 -1.56 10.33
N GLY A 293 11.12 -1.25 10.14
CA GLY A 293 10.36 -1.58 8.94
C GLY A 293 10.60 -0.58 7.82
N VAL A 294 10.80 -1.08 6.59
CA VAL A 294 10.78 -0.26 5.37
C VAL A 294 9.91 -0.94 4.33
N PRO A 295 9.26 -0.21 3.39
CA PRO A 295 8.29 -0.81 2.49
C PRO A 295 8.91 -1.76 1.45
N PHE A 296 10.14 -1.50 1.06
CA PHE A 296 10.88 -2.26 0.05
C PHE A 296 12.38 -1.93 0.12
N PRO A 297 13.29 -2.86 -0.20
CA PRO A 297 14.74 -2.58 -0.16
C PRO A 297 15.15 -1.41 -1.06
N TYR A 298 14.71 -1.38 -2.30
CA TYR A 298 14.99 -0.29 -3.26
C TYR A 298 13.92 0.82 -3.14
N SER A 299 13.93 1.55 -2.02
CA SER A 299 12.98 2.61 -1.71
C SER A 299 13.67 3.84 -1.14
N MET A 300 13.11 5.02 -1.39
CA MET A 300 13.55 6.25 -0.71
C MET A 300 13.50 6.10 0.81
N HIS A 301 12.51 5.36 1.31
CA HIS A 301 12.35 5.05 2.74
C HIS A 301 13.59 4.35 3.31
N ASN A 302 14.09 3.32 2.64
CA ASN A 302 15.28 2.60 3.06
C ASN A 302 16.53 3.48 2.94
N LEU A 303 16.68 4.21 1.84
CA LEU A 303 17.83 5.08 1.64
C LEU A 303 17.86 6.21 2.68
N LEU A 304 16.73 6.85 2.97
CA LEU A 304 16.63 7.94 3.94
C LEU A 304 16.77 7.48 5.39
N VAL A 305 16.23 6.31 5.77
CA VAL A 305 16.46 5.81 7.14
C VAL A 305 17.91 5.43 7.37
N ARG A 306 18.59 4.84 6.37
CA ARG A 306 20.04 4.56 6.44
C ARG A 306 20.85 5.85 6.56
N TYR A 307 20.53 6.87 5.76
CA TYR A 307 21.13 8.17 5.87
C TYR A 307 20.95 8.76 7.28
N TYR A 308 19.71 8.78 7.79
CA TYR A 308 19.39 9.29 9.13
C TYR A 308 20.16 8.56 10.23
N LEU A 309 20.21 7.24 10.20
CA LEU A 309 20.93 6.43 11.17
C LEU A 309 22.44 6.73 11.14
N ALA A 310 23.02 6.82 9.95
CA ALA A 310 24.43 7.13 9.77
C ALA A 310 24.81 8.49 10.38
N THR A 311 23.93 9.50 10.31
CA THR A 311 24.20 10.82 10.92
C THR A 311 24.36 10.78 12.44
N GLY A 312 23.79 9.76 13.11
CA GLY A 312 23.96 9.49 14.52
C GLY A 312 25.05 8.46 14.86
N GLY A 313 25.87 8.09 13.87
CA GLY A 313 26.94 7.10 14.05
C GLY A 313 26.42 5.67 14.19
N ILE A 314 25.21 5.37 13.72
CA ILE A 314 24.60 4.02 13.71
C ILE A 314 24.89 3.40 12.35
N ASP A 315 25.53 2.23 12.37
CA ASP A 315 25.70 1.39 11.18
C ASP A 315 24.38 0.66 10.89
N PRO A 316 23.69 0.97 9.77
CA PRO A 316 22.38 0.39 9.49
C PRO A 316 22.42 -1.11 9.16
N ASP A 317 23.58 -1.70 8.92
CA ASP A 317 23.74 -3.13 8.64
C ASP A 317 24.22 -3.93 9.85
N VAL A 318 24.72 -3.24 10.90
CA VAL A 318 25.28 -3.86 12.12
C VAL A 318 24.49 -3.52 13.37
N ASP A 319 24.13 -2.25 13.56
CA ASP A 319 23.57 -1.74 14.82
C ASP A 319 22.05 -1.86 14.91
N VAL A 320 21.35 -2.03 13.79
CA VAL A 320 19.90 -2.19 13.71
C VAL A 320 19.55 -3.35 12.79
N LYS A 321 18.26 -3.74 12.77
CA LYS A 321 17.75 -4.72 11.83
C LYS A 321 16.71 -4.09 10.92
N ILE A 322 17.10 -3.68 9.73
CA ILE A 322 16.16 -3.18 8.71
C ILE A 322 15.52 -4.37 7.99
N ARG A 323 14.19 -4.35 7.85
CA ARG A 323 13.46 -5.41 7.13
C ARG A 323 12.32 -4.88 6.28
N PRO A 324 12.02 -5.52 5.15
CA PRO A 324 10.85 -5.17 4.35
C PRO A 324 9.55 -5.50 5.10
N VAL A 325 8.61 -4.55 5.07
CA VAL A 325 7.26 -4.70 5.62
C VAL A 325 6.29 -4.04 4.64
N PRO A 326 5.29 -4.76 4.11
CA PRO A 326 4.26 -4.13 3.29
C PRO A 326 3.56 -3.01 4.07
N PRO A 327 3.32 -1.83 3.48
CA PRO A 327 2.72 -0.71 4.21
C PRO A 327 1.39 -1.05 4.91
N PRO A 328 0.46 -1.82 4.30
CA PRO A 328 -0.77 -2.20 5.00
C PRO A 328 -0.57 -2.98 6.30
N ASP A 329 0.56 -3.68 6.43
CA ASP A 329 0.88 -4.52 7.60
C ASP A 329 1.67 -3.75 8.68
N SER A 330 2.19 -2.56 8.36
CA SER A 330 3.17 -1.84 9.18
C SER A 330 2.63 -1.47 10.57
N VAL A 331 1.39 -0.99 10.65
CA VAL A 331 0.78 -0.58 11.93
C VAL A 331 0.54 -1.80 12.82
N ALA A 332 0.05 -2.91 12.24
CA ALA A 332 -0.15 -4.16 12.98
C ALA A 332 1.17 -4.70 13.54
N GLN A 333 2.26 -4.67 12.75
CA GLN A 333 3.58 -5.10 13.21
C GLN A 333 4.17 -4.18 14.29
N LEU A 334 3.86 -2.88 14.24
CA LEU A 334 4.24 -1.94 15.28
C LEU A 334 3.50 -2.24 16.60
N ILE A 335 2.20 -2.54 16.54
CA ILE A 335 1.36 -2.94 17.68
C ILE A 335 1.84 -4.28 18.26
N ALA A 336 2.10 -5.27 17.43
CA ALA A 336 2.57 -6.58 17.84
C ALA A 336 3.98 -6.54 18.46
N GLY A 337 4.73 -5.47 18.21
CA GLY A 337 6.11 -5.34 18.65
C GLY A 337 7.13 -6.06 17.78
N ASP A 338 6.72 -6.48 16.59
CA ASP A 338 7.60 -7.08 15.59
C ASP A 338 8.56 -6.08 14.97
N VAL A 339 8.21 -4.80 14.99
CA VAL A 339 9.09 -3.67 14.70
C VAL A 339 9.05 -2.65 15.84
N ASP A 340 10.19 -1.99 16.07
CA ASP A 340 10.33 -0.90 17.05
C ASP A 340 9.94 0.44 16.44
N ALA A 341 10.25 0.59 15.18
CA ALA A 341 9.98 1.76 14.36
C ALA A 341 9.82 1.35 12.89
N TYR A 342 9.35 2.26 12.08
CA TYR A 342 9.41 2.13 10.64
C TYR A 342 9.58 3.50 9.96
N LEU A 343 10.17 3.51 8.77
CA LEU A 343 10.03 4.61 7.83
C LEU A 343 9.09 4.14 6.72
N MET A 344 7.87 4.67 6.72
CA MET A 344 6.79 4.26 5.84
C MET A 344 6.17 5.43 5.09
N PRO A 345 5.53 5.16 3.95
CA PRO A 345 4.71 6.16 3.29
C PRO A 345 3.44 6.45 4.10
N ASP A 346 2.94 7.67 4.01
CA ASP A 346 1.61 7.98 4.49
C ASP A 346 0.53 7.23 3.64
N PRO A 347 -0.63 6.86 4.24
CA PRO A 347 -1.14 7.37 5.50
C PRO A 347 -0.78 6.54 6.75
N PHE A 348 0.11 5.56 6.64
CA PHE A 348 0.35 4.60 7.74
C PHE A 348 1.06 5.22 8.93
N ASN A 349 1.79 6.33 8.76
CA ASN A 349 2.35 7.09 9.88
C ASN A 349 1.22 7.75 10.69
N GLN A 350 0.30 8.44 10.02
CA GLN A 350 -0.84 9.04 10.67
C GLN A 350 -1.82 7.99 11.21
N ARG A 351 -1.94 6.85 10.53
CA ARG A 351 -2.74 5.72 11.00
C ARG A 351 -2.22 5.15 12.33
N ALA A 352 -0.91 5.02 12.50
CA ALA A 352 -0.33 4.57 13.77
C ALA A 352 -0.63 5.54 14.92
N VAL A 353 -0.60 6.84 14.66
CA VAL A 353 -1.01 7.88 15.64
C VAL A 353 -2.49 7.76 15.96
N TYR A 354 -3.33 7.67 14.95
CA TYR A 354 -4.79 7.53 15.08
C TYR A 354 -5.20 6.31 15.92
N GLU A 355 -4.49 5.19 15.77
CA GLU A 355 -4.71 3.96 16.55
C GLU A 355 -3.98 3.94 17.89
N GLY A 356 -3.21 4.98 18.22
CA GLY A 356 -2.43 5.02 19.46
C GLY A 356 -1.29 4.00 19.51
N ALA A 357 -0.84 3.49 18.34
CA ALA A 357 0.22 2.50 18.24
C ALA A 357 1.63 3.11 18.31
N GLY A 358 1.79 4.31 17.80
CA GLY A 358 3.08 4.97 17.71
C GLY A 358 2.97 6.49 17.65
N PHE A 359 4.10 7.13 17.49
CA PHE A 359 4.23 8.57 17.30
C PHE A 359 5.15 8.88 16.13
N ILE A 360 4.88 9.97 15.43
CA ILE A 360 5.75 10.49 14.37
C ILE A 360 6.97 11.11 15.05
N HIS A 361 8.13 10.51 14.81
CA HIS A 361 9.41 11.00 15.32
C HIS A 361 9.95 12.11 14.43
N LYS A 362 9.95 11.88 13.10
CA LYS A 362 10.50 12.83 12.14
C LYS A 362 9.83 12.67 10.76
N LEU A 363 9.42 13.78 10.15
CA LEU A 363 9.00 13.77 8.75
C LEU A 363 10.23 13.70 7.84
N THR A 364 10.16 12.99 6.73
CA THR A 364 11.29 12.91 5.80
C THR A 364 11.59 14.21 5.08
N LYS A 365 10.60 15.12 4.96
CA LYS A 365 10.87 16.48 4.48
C LYS A 365 11.88 17.25 5.36
N GLU A 366 11.98 16.88 6.64
CA GLU A 366 12.98 17.45 7.55
C GLU A 366 14.39 16.93 7.26
N LEU A 367 14.48 15.71 6.69
CA LEU A 367 15.76 15.13 6.26
C LEU A 367 16.21 15.68 4.89
N TRP A 368 15.25 15.83 3.99
CA TRP A 368 15.45 16.35 2.65
C TRP A 368 14.14 16.92 2.11
N GLU A 369 14.00 18.24 2.16
CA GLU A 369 12.80 18.91 1.66
C GLU A 369 12.67 18.77 0.14
N GLY A 370 11.51 18.30 -0.29
CA GLY A 370 11.21 18.11 -1.72
C GLY A 370 11.88 16.88 -2.33
N HIS A 371 12.29 15.90 -1.51
CA HIS A 371 12.82 14.62 -2.03
C HIS A 371 11.76 13.84 -2.79
N PRO A 372 12.12 13.07 -3.85
CA PRO A 372 11.19 12.22 -4.54
C PRO A 372 10.79 11.03 -3.64
N CYS A 373 9.55 10.56 -3.75
CA CYS A 373 9.13 9.34 -3.07
C CYS A 373 8.77 8.25 -4.07
N CYS A 374 7.76 8.51 -4.90
CA CYS A 374 7.23 7.57 -5.86
C CYS A 374 7.22 8.15 -7.27
N ALA A 375 7.14 7.25 -8.25
CA ALA A 375 7.15 7.57 -9.66
C ALA A 375 6.05 6.83 -10.40
N PHE A 376 5.56 7.43 -11.48
CA PHE A 376 4.71 6.80 -12.47
C PHE A 376 5.61 6.27 -13.58
N ALA A 377 5.59 4.96 -13.80
CA ALA A 377 6.54 4.29 -14.67
C ALA A 377 5.88 3.29 -15.62
N ALA A 378 6.57 2.99 -16.71
CA ALA A 378 6.22 1.94 -17.65
C ALA A 378 7.49 1.25 -18.17
N SER A 379 7.36 0.06 -18.77
CA SER A 379 8.50 -0.63 -19.37
C SER A 379 8.88 -0.05 -20.73
N ASP A 380 10.15 -0.14 -21.08
CA ASP A 380 10.67 0.29 -22.39
C ASP A 380 9.87 -0.31 -23.54
N ALA A 381 9.66 -1.63 -23.50
CA ALA A 381 8.92 -2.33 -24.55
C ALA A 381 7.49 -1.80 -24.71
N TRP A 382 6.80 -1.55 -23.58
CA TRP A 382 5.45 -1.00 -23.64
C TRP A 382 5.42 0.44 -24.17
N ILE A 383 6.41 1.27 -23.83
CA ILE A 383 6.55 2.64 -24.32
C ILE A 383 6.81 2.65 -25.83
N GLU A 384 7.67 1.76 -26.32
CA GLU A 384 7.96 1.61 -27.75
C GLU A 384 6.72 1.19 -28.55
N GLU A 385 5.88 0.32 -27.98
CA GLU A 385 4.63 -0.13 -28.60
C GLU A 385 3.51 0.91 -28.51
N ASN A 386 3.54 1.79 -27.49
CA ASN A 386 2.45 2.71 -27.16
C ASN A 386 2.95 4.15 -26.88
N PRO A 387 3.73 4.78 -27.77
CA PRO A 387 4.37 6.06 -27.50
C PRO A 387 3.39 7.21 -27.30
N ASN A 388 2.30 7.30 -28.09
CA ASN A 388 1.30 8.36 -27.94
C ASN A 388 0.46 8.14 -26.67
N THR A 389 0.13 6.88 -26.37
CA THR A 389 -0.57 6.49 -25.15
C THR A 389 0.26 6.84 -23.91
N PHE A 390 1.57 6.56 -23.90
CA PHE A 390 2.46 6.92 -22.80
C PHE A 390 2.53 8.43 -22.56
N ARG A 391 2.64 9.23 -23.64
CA ARG A 391 2.62 10.69 -23.56
C ARG A 391 1.31 11.20 -22.97
N ALA A 392 0.18 10.76 -23.51
CA ALA A 392 -1.14 11.18 -23.06
C ALA A 392 -1.42 10.77 -21.62
N LEU A 393 -0.96 9.58 -21.23
CA LEU A 393 -1.11 9.07 -19.87
C LEU A 393 -0.29 9.90 -18.86
N ASN A 394 0.96 10.25 -19.19
CA ASN A 394 1.76 11.16 -18.37
C ASN A 394 1.16 12.56 -18.28
N LYS A 395 0.54 13.09 -19.35
CA LYS A 395 -0.21 14.37 -19.26
C LYS A 395 -1.34 14.30 -18.25
N ALA A 396 -2.09 13.19 -18.23
CA ALA A 396 -3.15 13.00 -17.22
C ALA A 396 -2.59 13.01 -15.79
N ILE A 397 -1.46 12.36 -15.56
CA ILE A 397 -0.80 12.31 -14.25
C ILE A 397 -0.23 13.68 -13.86
N ILE A 398 0.44 14.38 -14.77
CA ILE A 398 1.01 15.71 -14.53
C ILE A 398 -0.10 16.71 -14.18
N GLU A 399 -1.22 16.67 -14.90
CA GLU A 399 -2.37 17.53 -14.62
C GLU A 399 -3.03 17.19 -13.29
N ALA A 400 -3.20 15.90 -12.97
CA ALA A 400 -3.70 15.43 -11.70
C ALA A 400 -2.78 15.87 -10.53
N ALA A 401 -1.47 15.74 -10.69
CA ALA A 401 -0.49 16.23 -9.72
C ALA A 401 -0.62 17.75 -9.50
N GLY A 402 -0.74 18.52 -10.58
CA GLY A 402 -1.00 19.96 -10.52
C GLY A 402 -2.28 20.30 -9.75
N TYR A 403 -3.36 19.53 -9.96
CA TYR A 403 -4.60 19.69 -9.20
C TYR A 403 -4.40 19.39 -7.70
N ALA A 404 -3.64 18.34 -7.36
CA ALA A 404 -3.36 17.93 -5.99
C ALA A 404 -2.39 18.88 -5.25
N ARG A 405 -1.55 19.64 -5.96
CA ARG A 405 -0.70 20.70 -5.36
C ARG A 405 -1.53 21.80 -4.72
N HIS A 406 -2.71 22.12 -5.25
CA HIS A 406 -3.60 23.12 -4.65
C HIS A 406 -4.22 22.57 -3.37
N THR A 407 -3.80 23.12 -2.23
CA THR A 407 -4.25 22.68 -0.89
C THR A 407 -5.76 22.75 -0.71
N ALA A 408 -6.44 23.66 -1.41
CA ALA A 408 -7.90 23.79 -1.39
C ALA A 408 -8.63 22.54 -1.95
N ASN A 409 -7.99 21.80 -2.86
CA ASN A 409 -8.58 20.59 -3.47
C ASN A 409 -8.36 19.33 -2.59
N ARG A 410 -7.42 19.37 -1.66
CA ARG A 410 -6.98 18.21 -0.89
C ARG A 410 -8.07 17.56 -0.01
N PRO A 411 -9.01 18.29 0.60
CA PRO A 411 -10.14 17.66 1.31
C PRO A 411 -11.09 16.88 0.39
N GLU A 412 -11.31 17.34 -0.85
CA GLU A 412 -12.09 16.60 -1.85
C GLU A 412 -11.33 15.34 -2.29
N ILE A 413 -10.06 15.47 -2.61
CA ILE A 413 -9.18 14.36 -2.97
C ILE A 413 -9.17 13.31 -1.84
N ALA A 414 -9.00 13.74 -0.58
CA ALA A 414 -9.00 12.84 0.57
C ALA A 414 -10.27 11.97 0.62
N ARG A 415 -11.43 12.56 0.42
CA ARG A 415 -12.70 11.82 0.37
C ARG A 415 -12.75 10.84 -0.80
N ALA A 416 -12.33 11.27 -2.00
CA ALA A 416 -12.37 10.45 -3.20
C ALA A 416 -11.46 9.21 -3.10
N ILE A 417 -10.23 9.37 -2.57
CA ILE A 417 -9.25 8.28 -2.52
C ILE A 417 -9.32 7.43 -1.24
N SER A 418 -10.02 7.88 -0.19
CA SER A 418 -10.17 7.11 1.07
C SER A 418 -11.02 5.87 0.91
N GLU A 419 -11.82 5.79 -0.15
CA GLU A 419 -12.74 4.71 -0.40
C GLU A 419 -12.05 3.33 -0.42
N ARG A 420 -12.86 2.29 -0.18
CA ARG A 420 -12.40 0.90 -0.16
C ARG A 420 -11.73 0.46 -1.46
N ALA A 421 -12.20 0.97 -2.59
CA ALA A 421 -11.62 0.67 -3.89
C ALA A 421 -10.15 1.13 -3.98
N PHE A 422 -9.80 2.18 -3.27
CA PHE A 422 -8.52 2.87 -3.32
C PHE A 422 -7.69 2.65 -2.04
N LEU A 423 -7.59 3.64 -1.16
CA LEU A 423 -6.74 3.53 0.04
C LEU A 423 -7.32 2.61 1.12
N ASN A 424 -8.67 2.57 1.25
CA ASN A 424 -9.35 1.88 2.34
C ASN A 424 -8.88 2.35 3.72
N GLN A 425 -8.87 3.68 3.92
CA GLN A 425 -8.42 4.32 5.15
C GLN A 425 -9.52 5.28 5.66
N PRO A 426 -9.57 5.58 6.97
CA PRO A 426 -10.44 6.63 7.48
C PRO A 426 -10.15 7.97 6.78
N VAL A 427 -11.21 8.68 6.38
CA VAL A 427 -11.08 9.96 5.66
C VAL A 427 -10.27 10.96 6.47
N GLU A 428 -10.50 11.02 7.79
CA GLU A 428 -9.80 11.92 8.72
C GLU A 428 -8.29 11.66 8.76
N VAL A 429 -7.85 10.40 8.59
CA VAL A 429 -6.43 10.06 8.53
C VAL A 429 -5.81 10.53 7.21
N VAL A 430 -6.51 10.31 6.09
CA VAL A 430 -6.05 10.73 4.76
C VAL A 430 -6.06 12.25 4.64
N GLU A 431 -7.10 12.91 5.16
CA GLU A 431 -7.22 14.37 5.15
C GLU A 431 -6.14 15.04 5.99
N ALA A 432 -5.83 14.48 7.18
CA ALA A 432 -4.73 14.99 8.02
C ALA A 432 -3.39 14.97 7.29
N VAL A 433 -3.12 13.92 6.51
CA VAL A 433 -1.91 13.81 5.69
C VAL A 433 -1.92 14.82 4.55
N LEU A 434 -2.98 14.82 3.73
CA LEU A 434 -3.04 15.64 2.52
C LEU A 434 -3.09 17.13 2.83
N THR A 435 -3.79 17.54 3.89
CA THR A 435 -3.86 18.96 4.29
C THR A 435 -2.65 19.40 5.13
N GLY A 436 -1.89 18.45 5.67
CA GLY A 436 -0.79 18.71 6.60
C GLY A 436 -1.23 19.19 7.98
N LYS A 437 -2.51 19.02 8.32
CA LYS A 437 -3.07 19.35 9.67
C LYS A 437 -3.17 18.06 10.47
N PHE A 438 -2.22 17.83 11.35
CA PHE A 438 -2.10 16.56 12.05
C PHE A 438 -1.58 16.70 13.47
N GLU A 439 -1.77 15.65 14.26
CA GLU A 439 -1.19 15.45 15.58
C GLU A 439 -0.15 14.32 15.49
N ASP A 440 0.97 14.46 16.22
CA ASP A 440 2.14 13.58 16.08
C ASP A 440 2.15 12.34 16.98
N GLY A 441 1.13 12.13 17.81
CA GLY A 441 1.10 11.05 18.81
C GLY A 441 1.79 11.41 20.12
N GLN A 442 2.38 12.62 20.21
CA GLN A 442 3.02 13.14 21.42
C GLN A 442 2.25 14.32 22.02
N GLY A 443 1.09 14.66 21.49
CA GLY A 443 0.25 15.78 21.91
C GLY A 443 0.61 17.12 21.27
N ARG A 444 1.41 17.11 20.19
CA ARG A 444 1.73 18.31 19.42
C ARG A 444 0.93 18.31 18.12
N SER A 445 0.30 19.43 17.81
CA SER A 445 -0.43 19.63 16.55
C SER A 445 0.40 20.49 15.59
N PHE A 446 0.31 20.17 14.32
CA PHE A 446 1.07 20.81 13.25
C PHE A 446 0.16 21.24 12.10
N GLU A 447 0.59 22.27 11.38
CA GLU A 447 0.04 22.66 10.08
C GLU A 447 1.21 22.81 9.10
N ILE A 448 1.48 21.73 8.35
CA ILE A 448 2.59 21.61 7.39
C ILE A 448 1.96 21.16 6.07
N PRO A 449 1.48 22.11 5.23
CA PRO A 449 0.73 21.77 4.01
C PRO A 449 1.51 20.93 3.00
N ASP A 450 2.82 21.05 2.99
CA ASP A 450 3.75 20.29 2.16
C ASP A 450 4.36 19.07 2.87
N ARG A 451 3.72 18.57 3.96
CA ARG A 451 4.03 17.26 4.54
C ARG A 451 4.11 16.18 3.45
N ILE A 452 3.19 16.25 2.50
CA ILE A 452 3.24 15.60 1.19
C ILE A 452 2.91 16.67 0.13
N ASP A 453 3.63 16.64 -1.00
CA ASP A 453 3.29 17.49 -2.14
C ASP A 453 3.44 16.72 -3.46
N PHE A 454 2.92 17.27 -4.55
CA PHE A 454 2.71 16.55 -5.81
C PHE A 454 3.41 17.28 -6.97
N ASP A 455 4.74 17.49 -6.84
CA ASP A 455 5.56 18.01 -7.92
C ASP A 455 5.94 16.87 -8.87
N PRO A 456 5.44 16.85 -10.12
CA PRO A 456 5.67 15.74 -11.03
C PRO A 456 7.04 15.79 -11.73
N TYR A 457 7.84 16.83 -11.51
CA TYR A 457 9.07 17.04 -12.27
C TYR A 457 10.18 16.07 -11.85
N PRO A 458 10.67 15.18 -12.75
CA PRO A 458 11.70 14.21 -12.45
C PRO A 458 13.09 14.82 -12.61
N TRP A 459 13.58 15.49 -11.56
CA TRP A 459 14.91 16.07 -11.54
C TRP A 459 16.00 15.01 -11.76
N GLN A 460 16.98 15.30 -12.62
CA GLN A 460 18.15 14.43 -12.82
C GLN A 460 19.01 14.34 -11.55
N SER A 461 19.03 15.39 -10.72
CA SER A 461 19.67 15.34 -9.39
C SER A 461 19.09 14.27 -8.49
N PHE A 462 17.79 13.95 -8.60
CA PHE A 462 17.17 12.83 -7.88
C PHE A 462 17.77 11.49 -8.29
N ALA A 463 17.90 11.25 -9.61
CA ALA A 463 18.51 10.02 -10.14
C ALA A 463 19.97 9.87 -9.70
N ASN A 464 20.74 10.97 -9.73
CA ASN A 464 22.13 10.98 -9.31
C ASN A 464 22.28 10.70 -7.80
N TRP A 465 21.45 11.31 -6.95
CA TRP A 465 21.47 11.02 -5.52
C TRP A 465 21.06 9.57 -5.23
N ILE A 466 19.97 9.08 -5.82
CA ILE A 466 19.53 7.70 -5.67
C ILE A 466 20.65 6.74 -6.06
N SER A 467 21.24 6.93 -7.24
CA SER A 467 22.34 6.10 -7.73
C SER A 467 23.55 6.13 -6.78
N SER A 468 23.89 7.30 -6.21
CA SER A 468 24.97 7.42 -5.22
C SER A 468 24.68 6.60 -3.95
N GLN A 469 23.43 6.59 -3.47
CA GLN A 469 23.05 5.81 -2.30
C GLN A 469 22.95 4.31 -2.59
N LEU A 470 22.60 3.91 -3.82
CA LEU A 470 22.66 2.50 -4.22
C LEU A 470 24.09 1.96 -4.20
N VAL A 471 25.06 2.78 -4.62
CA VAL A 471 26.50 2.45 -4.52
C VAL A 471 26.96 2.42 -3.07
N ARG A 472 26.59 3.43 -2.27
CA ARG A 472 27.02 3.57 -0.87
C ARG A 472 26.60 2.38 -0.02
N TRP A 473 25.34 1.95 -0.16
CA TRP A 473 24.74 0.98 0.75
C TRP A 473 24.83 -0.46 0.27
N ASP A 474 25.16 -0.68 -1.01
CA ASP A 474 25.26 -2.04 -1.59
C ASP A 474 24.20 -3.01 -1.04
N LEU A 475 22.93 -2.69 -1.26
CA LEU A 475 21.78 -3.31 -0.57
C LEU A 475 21.70 -4.85 -0.69
N GLN A 476 22.45 -5.46 -1.58
CA GLN A 476 22.58 -6.91 -1.74
C GLN A 476 23.89 -7.44 -1.13
N GLY A 477 24.88 -6.59 -0.85
CA GLY A 477 26.19 -6.98 -0.35
C GLY A 477 27.03 -7.76 -1.37
N ASP A 478 26.76 -7.60 -2.66
CA ASP A 478 27.43 -8.33 -3.75
C ASP A 478 28.36 -7.45 -4.60
N GLY A 479 28.47 -6.16 -4.28
CA GLY A 479 29.28 -5.17 -4.99
C GLY A 479 28.76 -4.74 -6.35
N ARG A 480 27.63 -5.31 -6.81
CA ARG A 480 27.11 -5.10 -8.16
C ARG A 480 26.73 -3.65 -8.44
N ALA A 481 26.21 -2.93 -7.45
CA ALA A 481 25.86 -1.53 -7.63
C ALA A 481 27.08 -0.70 -8.05
N ALA A 482 28.24 -0.88 -7.40
CA ALA A 482 29.47 -0.17 -7.74
C ALA A 482 30.11 -0.66 -9.07
N GLU A 483 29.78 -1.85 -9.53
CA GLU A 483 30.22 -2.35 -10.84
C GLU A 483 29.47 -1.66 -12.00
N VAL A 484 28.16 -1.46 -11.86
CA VAL A 484 27.32 -0.91 -12.94
C VAL A 484 27.15 0.60 -12.85
N ILE A 485 27.23 1.19 -11.64
CA ILE A 485 27.17 2.62 -11.40
C ILE A 485 28.58 3.13 -11.12
N THR A 486 29.22 3.70 -12.12
CA THR A 486 30.57 4.26 -12.04
C THR A 486 30.56 5.78 -12.11
N SER A 487 31.66 6.43 -11.78
CA SER A 487 31.77 7.89 -11.86
C SER A 487 31.39 8.50 -13.24
N ASN A 488 31.44 7.71 -14.28
CA ASN A 488 31.15 8.15 -15.66
C ASN A 488 29.72 7.81 -16.11
N THR A 489 28.93 7.06 -15.34
CA THR A 489 27.62 6.55 -15.79
C THR A 489 26.43 7.15 -15.04
N TYR A 490 26.63 7.97 -13.99
CA TYR A 490 25.53 8.55 -13.22
C TYR A 490 24.53 9.34 -14.09
N ASN A 491 25.05 10.22 -14.95
CA ASN A 491 24.21 11.06 -15.81
C ASN A 491 23.53 10.23 -16.90
N ASP A 492 24.23 9.23 -17.47
CA ASP A 492 23.67 8.35 -18.48
C ASP A 492 22.51 7.52 -17.91
N ILE A 493 22.67 6.98 -16.69
CA ILE A 493 21.62 6.25 -15.97
C ILE A 493 20.44 7.16 -15.67
N GLY A 494 20.70 8.37 -15.17
CA GLY A 494 19.66 9.35 -14.90
C GLY A 494 18.88 9.69 -16.17
N THR A 495 19.55 10.03 -17.24
CA THR A 495 18.92 10.41 -18.52
C THR A 495 18.17 9.25 -19.18
N ASP A 496 18.68 8.01 -19.03
CA ASP A 496 18.02 6.83 -19.57
C ASP A 496 16.70 6.53 -18.85
N VAL A 497 16.66 6.65 -17.53
CA VAL A 497 15.50 6.22 -16.72
C VAL A 497 14.52 7.37 -16.47
N PHE A 498 15.01 8.57 -16.18
CA PHE A 498 14.20 9.77 -15.87
C PHE A 498 14.08 10.62 -17.14
N LEU A 499 12.93 10.54 -17.80
CA LEU A 499 12.66 11.23 -19.05
C LEU A 499 12.32 12.72 -18.81
N THR A 500 13.27 13.46 -18.24
CA THR A 500 13.07 14.84 -17.77
C THR A 500 12.69 15.79 -18.90
N ASP A 501 13.29 15.63 -20.09
CA ASP A 501 12.97 16.48 -21.24
C ASP A 501 11.54 16.23 -21.73
N LEU A 502 11.10 14.97 -21.76
CA LEU A 502 9.71 14.62 -22.05
C LEU A 502 8.75 15.17 -20.99
N ALA A 503 9.10 15.06 -19.72
CA ALA A 503 8.29 15.61 -18.63
C ALA A 503 8.10 17.13 -18.78
N ARG A 504 9.15 17.86 -19.16
CA ARG A 504 9.09 19.29 -19.42
C ARG A 504 8.13 19.61 -20.56
N GLU A 505 8.30 18.95 -21.70
CA GLU A 505 7.43 19.11 -22.87
C GLU A 505 5.95 18.87 -22.49
N LEU A 506 5.67 17.76 -21.81
CA LEU A 506 4.30 17.41 -21.43
C LEU A 506 3.71 18.38 -20.39
N ALA A 507 4.51 18.90 -19.46
CA ALA A 507 4.07 19.93 -18.51
C ALA A 507 3.65 21.22 -19.22
N GLU A 508 4.46 21.67 -20.21
CA GLU A 508 4.12 22.83 -21.04
C GLU A 508 2.83 22.62 -21.84
N GLU A 509 2.65 21.41 -22.42
CA GLU A 509 1.45 21.05 -23.18
C GLU A 509 0.16 21.09 -22.32
N VAL A 510 0.25 20.82 -21.02
CA VAL A 510 -0.87 20.92 -20.08
C VAL A 510 -0.95 22.28 -19.36
N GLY A 511 -0.17 23.26 -19.81
CA GLY A 511 -0.20 24.64 -19.30
C GLY A 511 0.49 24.83 -17.95
N GLN A 512 1.35 23.91 -17.54
CA GLN A 512 2.23 24.08 -16.38
C GLN A 512 3.57 24.71 -16.81
N ALA A 513 4.25 25.37 -15.87
CA ALA A 513 5.55 25.96 -16.10
C ALA A 513 6.63 25.09 -15.43
N PRO A 514 7.26 24.16 -16.14
CA PRO A 514 8.32 23.32 -15.58
C PRO A 514 9.59 24.14 -15.34
N PRO A 515 10.52 23.68 -14.47
CA PRO A 515 11.84 24.26 -14.33
C PRO A 515 12.62 24.29 -15.65
N SER A 516 13.45 25.33 -15.84
CA SER A 516 14.39 25.43 -16.97
C SER A 516 15.56 24.46 -16.82
N GLU A 517 15.96 24.22 -15.58
CA GLU A 517 17.09 23.37 -15.23
C GLU A 517 16.64 21.91 -15.07
N ILE A 518 17.54 20.97 -15.36
CA ILE A 518 17.32 19.54 -15.14
C ILE A 518 18.04 19.03 -13.88
N TYR A 519 19.00 19.77 -13.40
CA TYR A 519 19.76 19.52 -12.16
C TYR A 519 19.59 20.68 -11.20
N ARG A 520 19.61 20.36 -9.92
CA ARG A 520 19.76 21.33 -8.82
C ARG A 520 20.63 20.72 -7.73
N VAL A 521 21.25 21.54 -6.90
CA VAL A 521 21.85 21.10 -5.65
C VAL A 521 20.72 20.70 -4.71
N GLU A 522 20.84 19.52 -4.10
CA GLU A 522 19.85 19.03 -3.13
C GLU A 522 20.36 19.29 -1.72
N THR A 523 19.55 19.99 -0.92
CA THR A 523 19.88 20.32 0.46
C THR A 523 19.25 19.31 1.39
N LEU A 524 20.07 18.48 2.04
CA LEU A 524 19.66 17.57 3.09
C LEU A 524 19.88 18.24 4.47
N GLU A 525 19.31 17.67 5.52
CA GLU A 525 19.42 18.26 6.88
C GLU A 525 20.87 18.45 7.35
N PHE A 526 21.76 17.54 6.98
CA PHE A 526 23.14 17.53 7.46
C PHE A 526 24.18 17.72 6.36
N ASP A 527 23.76 17.78 5.10
CA ASP A 527 24.65 17.77 3.93
C ASP A 527 24.02 18.51 2.74
N GLU A 528 24.88 18.87 1.78
CA GLU A 528 24.47 19.29 0.45
C GLU A 528 24.95 18.24 -0.57
N PHE A 529 24.11 17.90 -1.53
CA PHE A 529 24.43 17.01 -2.63
C PHE A 529 24.55 17.80 -3.93
N ASP A 530 25.77 17.91 -4.44
CA ASP A 530 26.03 18.45 -5.76
C ASP A 530 25.94 17.31 -6.81
N PRO A 531 24.95 17.33 -7.70
CA PRO A 531 24.76 16.28 -8.69
C PRO A 531 25.88 16.18 -9.74
N SER A 532 26.81 17.14 -9.79
CA SER A 532 27.97 17.07 -10.68
C SER A 532 29.06 16.10 -10.18
N ASN A 533 29.04 15.74 -8.89
CA ASN A 533 30.10 14.92 -8.26
C ASN A 533 29.52 13.82 -7.35
N PRO A 534 28.61 12.95 -7.82
CA PRO A 534 27.94 11.99 -6.95
C PRO A 534 28.90 10.94 -6.35
N ALA A 535 29.95 10.55 -7.07
CA ALA A 535 30.94 9.59 -6.57
C ALA A 535 31.79 10.16 -5.43
N ASP A 536 32.11 11.44 -5.44
CA ASP A 536 32.85 12.08 -4.36
C ASP A 536 31.97 12.31 -3.14
N TYR A 537 30.69 12.63 -3.35
CA TYR A 537 29.71 12.67 -2.27
C TYR A 537 29.66 11.37 -1.48
N VAL A 538 29.64 10.20 -2.16
CA VAL A 538 29.69 8.90 -1.48
C VAL A 538 30.93 8.75 -0.60
N LYS A 539 32.11 9.11 -1.11
CA LYS A 539 33.38 9.04 -0.35
C LYS A 539 33.36 9.97 0.86
N GLU A 540 32.83 11.18 0.69
CA GLU A 540 32.71 12.17 1.77
C GLU A 540 31.73 11.69 2.85
N GLN A 541 30.61 11.10 2.46
CA GLN A 541 29.63 10.54 3.38
C GLN A 541 30.24 9.40 4.21
N ILE A 542 30.91 8.44 3.56
CA ILE A 542 31.60 7.33 4.25
C ILE A 542 32.66 7.89 5.20
N LYS A 543 33.45 8.86 4.78
CA LYS A 543 34.47 9.49 5.62
C LYS A 543 33.85 10.23 6.82
N LYS A 544 32.73 10.92 6.60
CA LYS A 544 32.06 11.75 7.62
C LYS A 544 31.38 10.92 8.69
N TYR A 545 30.69 9.85 8.29
CA TYR A 545 29.87 9.06 9.19
C TYR A 545 30.46 7.68 9.54
N GLY A 546 31.49 7.24 8.85
CA GLY A 546 32.16 5.95 9.09
C GLY A 546 31.50 4.75 8.44
N VAL A 547 30.38 4.99 7.72
CA VAL A 547 29.56 3.96 7.07
C VAL A 547 29.03 4.45 5.73
#